data_92d312340dfc14deb8eccbd7e6e01719
#
_entry.id   92d312340dfc14deb8eccbd7e6e01719
#
_cell.length_a   1.000
_cell.length_b   1.000
_cell.length_c   1.000
_cell.angle_alpha   90.00
_cell.angle_beta   90.00
_cell.angle_gamma   90.00
#
_symmetry.space_group_name_H-M   'P 1'
#
loop_
_entity.id
_entity.type
_entity.pdbx_description
1 polymer ?
#
loop_
_entity_poly.entity_id
_entity_poly.type
_entity_poly.pdbx_seq_one_letter_code
_entity_poly.pdbx_strand_id
1 'polypeptide(L)'
;MSEGYTETAIHFDVERLPSLLARSLPSGPLALVDLGCGDGPLFAALERGFFIDGTKPVYAVDLESARLERVSARFPWIRALVASADAVPDIPSGSLDAVISTMVMEHVPDEQAYLAEIRRVLRPGGRAYVTTVFKKQWAWYFRKRAGESVLDTSHLREYTDLGAFRELVTSSGLRIVALEQRLLWFPVLDPLLFRVGGRLASHPRALRALRIAKVPIPGYYSLELVVER
;
A
#
# COMPACT_ATOMS: atom_id res chain seq x y z
N MET A 1 17.02 12.94 -2.63
CA MET A 1 15.64 13.43 -2.78
C MET A 1 15.30 13.31 -4.26
N SER A 2 14.43 12.37 -4.62
CA SER A 2 14.01 12.17 -6.02
C SER A 2 12.67 12.90 -6.21
N GLU A 3 12.75 14.20 -6.44
CA GLU A 3 11.57 15.08 -6.67
C GLU A 3 10.75 14.72 -7.94
N GLY A 4 11.15 13.72 -8.71
CA GLY A 4 10.53 13.46 -10.01
C GLY A 4 9.54 12.30 -10.09
N TYR A 5 9.45 11.41 -9.09
CA TYR A 5 8.60 10.22 -9.19
C TYR A 5 7.19 10.45 -8.62
N THR A 6 7.06 11.31 -7.63
CA THR A 6 5.82 11.53 -6.88
C THR A 6 4.81 12.40 -7.63
N GLU A 7 5.25 13.37 -8.43
CA GLU A 7 4.34 14.27 -9.15
C GLU A 7 3.67 13.63 -10.39
N THR A 8 4.23 12.58 -10.97
CA THR A 8 3.78 12.01 -12.26
C THR A 8 3.12 10.64 -12.17
N ALA A 9 3.19 9.96 -11.02
CA ALA A 9 2.56 8.66 -10.84
C ALA A 9 1.05 8.80 -10.61
N ILE A 10 0.26 8.67 -11.67
CA ILE A 10 -1.21 8.57 -11.55
C ILE A 10 -1.54 7.16 -11.07
N HIS A 11 -2.06 7.04 -9.85
CA HIS A 11 -2.62 5.79 -9.35
C HIS A 11 -4.07 5.66 -9.83
N PHE A 12 -4.33 4.62 -10.62
CA PHE A 12 -5.68 4.30 -11.06
C PHE A 12 -6.43 3.58 -9.95
N ASP A 13 -7.72 3.89 -9.80
CA ASP A 13 -8.59 3.15 -8.92
C ASP A 13 -8.55 1.66 -9.23
N VAL A 14 -8.53 0.85 -8.18
CA VAL A 14 -8.72 -0.58 -8.32
C VAL A 14 -10.21 -0.88 -8.55
N GLU A 15 -10.50 -1.74 -9.50
CA GLU A 15 -11.89 -2.13 -9.78
C GLU A 15 -12.43 -3.05 -8.69
N ARG A 16 -11.58 -3.91 -8.15
CA ARG A 16 -11.90 -4.87 -7.08
C ARG A 16 -10.78 -4.90 -6.06
N LEU A 17 -11.15 -5.04 -4.79
CA LEU A 17 -10.17 -5.24 -3.71
C LEU A 17 -9.33 -6.49 -3.96
N PRO A 18 -8.05 -6.50 -3.54
CA PRO A 18 -7.26 -7.72 -3.47
C PRO A 18 -8.04 -8.80 -2.72
N SER A 19 -8.00 -10.03 -3.23
CA SER A 19 -8.84 -11.12 -2.69
C SER A 19 -8.56 -11.43 -1.22
N LEU A 20 -7.28 -11.34 -0.80
CA LEU A 20 -6.91 -11.52 0.60
C LEU A 20 -7.45 -10.40 1.47
N LEU A 21 -7.35 -9.14 1.03
CA LEU A 21 -7.95 -7.99 1.73
C LEU A 21 -9.46 -8.18 1.89
N ALA A 22 -10.18 -8.42 0.78
CA ALA A 22 -11.65 -8.54 0.80
C ALA A 22 -12.16 -9.63 1.76
N ARG A 23 -11.49 -10.80 1.82
CA ARG A 23 -11.90 -11.89 2.70
C ARG A 23 -11.42 -11.77 4.15
N SER A 24 -10.46 -10.88 4.42
CA SER A 24 -9.92 -10.67 5.76
C SER A 24 -10.64 -9.58 6.55
N LEU A 25 -11.32 -8.67 5.85
CA LEU A 25 -12.09 -7.61 6.49
C LEU A 25 -13.40 -8.17 7.08
N PRO A 26 -13.82 -7.69 8.27
CA PRO A 26 -15.15 -7.94 8.78
C PRO A 26 -16.21 -7.37 7.84
N SER A 27 -17.42 -7.95 7.86
CA SER A 27 -18.56 -7.45 7.07
C SER A 27 -19.11 -6.15 7.62
N GLY A 28 -19.57 -5.26 6.74
CA GLY A 28 -20.22 -3.99 7.05
C GLY A 28 -19.24 -2.83 7.24
N PRO A 29 -19.77 -1.63 7.51
CA PRO A 29 -18.96 -0.41 7.65
C PRO A 29 -17.93 -0.49 8.78
N LEU A 30 -16.71 -0.09 8.49
CA LEU A 30 -15.55 -0.20 9.36
C LEU A 30 -14.98 1.18 9.70
N ALA A 31 -14.54 1.35 10.95
CA ALA A 31 -13.59 2.38 11.30
C ALA A 31 -12.22 1.94 10.75
N LEU A 32 -11.66 2.70 9.80
CA LEU A 32 -10.56 2.25 8.98
C LEU A 32 -9.53 3.36 8.73
N VAL A 33 -8.26 2.98 8.59
CA VAL A 33 -7.22 3.84 8.03
C VAL A 33 -6.53 3.15 6.86
N ASP A 34 -6.22 3.93 5.81
CA ASP A 34 -5.25 3.57 4.77
C ASP A 34 -3.96 4.35 5.03
N LEU A 35 -2.91 3.65 5.51
CA LEU A 35 -1.60 4.20 5.82
C LEU A 35 -0.73 4.21 4.55
N GLY A 36 -0.28 5.38 4.12
CA GLY A 36 0.38 5.58 2.84
C GLY A 36 -0.60 5.44 1.68
N CYS A 37 -1.78 6.06 1.79
CA CYS A 37 -2.90 5.86 0.88
C CYS A 37 -2.63 6.37 -0.55
N GLY A 38 -1.61 7.20 -0.78
CA GLY A 38 -1.39 7.83 -2.06
C GLY A 38 -2.61 8.63 -2.52
N ASP A 39 -3.02 8.45 -3.77
CA ASP A 39 -4.22 9.07 -4.34
C ASP A 39 -5.54 8.34 -3.97
N GLY A 40 -5.49 7.43 -3.01
CA GLY A 40 -6.66 6.68 -2.50
C GLY A 40 -7.26 5.67 -3.49
N PRO A 41 -6.46 4.85 -4.18
CA PRO A 41 -6.96 3.95 -5.23
C PRO A 41 -7.91 2.86 -4.69
N LEU A 42 -7.88 2.58 -3.38
CA LEU A 42 -8.70 1.55 -2.74
C LEU A 42 -10.08 2.06 -2.29
N PHE A 43 -10.23 3.35 -2.00
CA PHE A 43 -11.46 3.86 -1.36
C PHE A 43 -12.72 3.60 -2.15
N ALA A 44 -12.70 3.81 -3.48
CA ALA A 44 -13.86 3.52 -4.33
C ALA A 44 -14.25 2.02 -4.33
N ALA A 45 -13.28 1.12 -4.21
CA ALA A 45 -13.57 -0.32 -4.13
C ALA A 45 -14.04 -0.74 -2.73
N LEU A 46 -13.54 -0.08 -1.66
CA LEU A 46 -14.01 -0.27 -0.29
C LEU A 46 -15.47 0.18 -0.13
N GLU A 47 -15.83 1.34 -0.71
CA GLU A 47 -17.19 1.85 -0.72
C GLU A 47 -18.14 0.92 -1.48
N ARG A 48 -17.79 0.49 -2.70
CA ARG A 48 -18.58 -0.49 -3.46
C ARG A 48 -18.73 -1.84 -2.76
N GLY A 49 -17.73 -2.23 -1.95
CA GLY A 49 -17.76 -3.44 -1.14
C GLY A 49 -18.53 -3.31 0.18
N PHE A 50 -19.11 -2.13 0.46
CA PHE A 50 -19.81 -1.81 1.71
C PHE A 50 -18.92 -1.92 2.97
N PHE A 51 -17.62 -1.75 2.83
CA PHE A 51 -16.69 -1.69 3.96
C PHE A 51 -16.56 -0.29 4.56
N ILE A 52 -16.88 0.74 3.79
CA ILE A 52 -16.93 2.14 4.22
C ILE A 52 -18.17 2.82 3.61
N ASP A 53 -18.83 3.70 4.38
CA ASP A 53 -20.05 4.41 3.96
C ASP A 53 -20.20 5.79 4.64
N GLY A 54 -19.18 6.25 5.37
CA GLY A 54 -19.20 7.51 6.12
C GLY A 54 -19.88 7.44 7.48
N THR A 55 -20.49 6.32 7.88
CA THR A 55 -21.09 6.16 9.22
C THR A 55 -20.05 5.94 10.31
N LYS A 56 -18.88 5.42 9.94
CA LYS A 56 -17.73 5.26 10.83
C LYS A 56 -16.53 6.10 10.33
N PRO A 57 -15.59 6.46 11.22
CA PRO A 57 -14.43 7.25 10.81
C PRO A 57 -13.54 6.47 9.84
N VAL A 58 -13.20 7.11 8.72
CA VAL A 58 -12.22 6.61 7.75
C VAL A 58 -11.12 7.65 7.62
N TYR A 59 -9.87 7.20 7.68
CA TYR A 59 -8.70 8.05 7.59
C TYR A 59 -7.89 7.70 6.35
N ALA A 60 -7.38 8.73 5.69
CA ALA A 60 -6.38 8.67 4.64
C ALA A 60 -5.09 9.31 5.15
N VAL A 61 -4.01 8.54 5.22
CA VAL A 61 -2.72 9.02 5.74
C VAL A 61 -1.68 8.93 4.64
N ASP A 62 -0.98 10.03 4.37
CA ASP A 62 0.16 10.07 3.45
C ASP A 62 1.11 11.22 3.86
N LEU A 63 2.36 11.17 3.43
CA LEU A 63 3.33 12.24 3.63
C LEU A 63 3.10 13.43 2.68
N GLU A 64 2.45 13.19 1.54
CA GLU A 64 2.25 14.19 0.50
C GLU A 64 0.85 14.81 0.56
N SER A 65 0.77 16.08 1.00
CA SER A 65 -0.48 16.84 1.08
C SER A 65 -1.25 16.90 -0.24
N ALA A 66 -0.53 17.04 -1.37
CA ALA A 66 -1.15 17.11 -2.69
C ALA A 66 -1.93 15.83 -3.07
N ARG A 67 -1.51 14.66 -2.57
CA ARG A 67 -2.24 13.39 -2.73
C ARG A 67 -3.51 13.40 -1.89
N LEU A 68 -3.40 13.82 -0.65
CA LEU A 68 -4.52 13.93 0.28
C LEU A 68 -5.57 14.95 -0.17
N GLU A 69 -5.16 16.04 -0.80
CA GLU A 69 -6.09 17.01 -1.43
C GLU A 69 -6.93 16.33 -2.52
N ARG A 70 -6.32 15.46 -3.35
CA ARG A 70 -7.06 14.68 -4.37
C ARG A 70 -8.02 13.67 -3.74
N VAL A 71 -7.63 13.03 -2.64
CA VAL A 71 -8.52 12.15 -1.85
C VAL A 71 -9.70 12.94 -1.30
N SER A 72 -9.44 14.07 -0.64
CA SER A 72 -10.47 14.93 -0.04
C SER A 72 -11.44 15.50 -1.07
N ALA A 73 -10.96 15.83 -2.26
CA ALA A 73 -11.81 16.30 -3.36
C ALA A 73 -12.80 15.23 -3.85
N ARG A 74 -12.42 13.93 -3.77
CA ARG A 74 -13.25 12.81 -4.20
C ARG A 74 -14.12 12.24 -3.08
N PHE A 75 -13.60 12.25 -1.86
CA PHE A 75 -14.23 11.67 -0.67
C PHE A 75 -14.19 12.68 0.48
N PRO A 76 -15.04 13.74 0.46
CA PRO A 76 -14.98 14.85 1.45
C PRO A 76 -15.23 14.40 2.89
N TRP A 77 -15.79 13.22 3.10
CA TRP A 77 -16.08 12.63 4.41
C TRP A 77 -14.91 11.81 4.98
N ILE A 78 -13.88 11.50 4.18
CA ILE A 78 -12.66 10.85 4.64
C ILE A 78 -11.75 11.88 5.32
N ARG A 79 -11.23 11.54 6.48
CA ARG A 79 -10.31 12.39 7.24
C ARG A 79 -8.89 12.22 6.70
N ALA A 80 -8.41 13.24 6.00
CA ALA A 80 -7.05 13.26 5.46
C ALA A 80 -6.06 13.78 6.52
N LEU A 81 -4.98 13.05 6.75
CA LEU A 81 -3.95 13.37 7.75
C LEU A 81 -2.56 13.31 7.09
N VAL A 82 -1.85 14.42 7.10
CA VAL A 82 -0.44 14.46 6.67
C VAL A 82 0.41 13.93 7.82
N ALA A 83 0.84 12.66 7.74
CA ALA A 83 1.63 12.01 8.76
C ALA A 83 2.46 10.87 8.18
N SER A 84 3.50 10.46 8.91
CA SER A 84 4.23 9.23 8.61
C SER A 84 3.42 8.00 9.06
N ALA A 85 3.51 6.90 8.30
CA ALA A 85 2.78 5.68 8.60
C ALA A 85 3.23 4.99 9.91
N ASP A 86 4.38 5.35 10.44
CA ASP A 86 4.92 4.89 11.72
C ASP A 86 4.57 5.79 12.92
N ALA A 87 3.84 6.92 12.68
CA ALA A 87 3.40 7.84 13.71
C ALA A 87 2.17 8.65 13.26
N VAL A 88 0.97 8.24 13.68
CA VAL A 88 -0.31 8.91 13.38
C VAL A 88 -1.03 9.31 14.68
N PRO A 89 -0.50 10.28 15.44
CA PRO A 89 -0.99 10.62 16.79
C PRO A 89 -2.45 11.07 16.81
N ASP A 90 -2.97 11.60 15.70
CA ASP A 90 -4.36 12.05 15.56
C ASP A 90 -5.37 10.90 15.50
N ILE A 91 -4.91 9.65 15.36
CA ILE A 91 -5.78 8.47 15.42
C ILE A 91 -5.69 7.88 16.83
N PRO A 92 -6.83 7.82 17.58
CA PRO A 92 -6.83 7.28 18.93
C PRO A 92 -6.43 5.80 18.99
N SER A 93 -5.74 5.41 20.05
CA SER A 93 -5.38 4.01 20.28
C SER A 93 -6.63 3.12 20.40
N GLY A 94 -6.60 1.96 19.77
CA GLY A 94 -7.68 0.97 19.87
C GLY A 94 -9.00 1.39 19.24
N SER A 95 -8.99 2.34 18.31
CA SER A 95 -10.21 2.93 17.74
C SER A 95 -10.62 2.33 16.39
N LEU A 96 -9.75 1.57 15.73
CA LEU A 96 -9.99 1.12 14.36
C LEU A 96 -10.34 -0.37 14.30
N ASP A 97 -11.31 -0.71 13.45
CA ASP A 97 -11.65 -2.06 13.06
C ASP A 97 -10.61 -2.65 12.10
N ALA A 98 -10.08 -1.80 11.21
CA ALA A 98 -9.14 -2.23 10.17
C ALA A 98 -8.06 -1.17 9.86
N VAL A 99 -6.87 -1.67 9.48
CA VAL A 99 -5.79 -0.90 8.88
C VAL A 99 -5.48 -1.50 7.52
N ILE A 100 -5.33 -0.65 6.51
CA ILE A 100 -4.80 -1.03 5.20
C ILE A 100 -3.48 -0.28 5.01
N SER A 101 -2.48 -0.96 4.46
CA SER A 101 -1.23 -0.30 4.07
C SER A 101 -0.58 -1.09 2.94
N THR A 102 -0.48 -0.47 1.77
CA THR A 102 -0.02 -1.17 0.57
C THR A 102 1.25 -0.56 0.01
N MET A 103 2.34 -1.34 -0.02
CA MET A 103 3.64 -0.94 -0.54
C MET A 103 4.19 0.30 0.20
N VAL A 104 4.20 0.25 1.52
CA VAL A 104 4.63 1.35 2.41
C VAL A 104 5.75 0.90 3.34
N MET A 105 5.66 -0.31 3.90
CA MET A 105 6.60 -0.82 4.91
C MET A 105 8.06 -0.81 4.42
N GLU A 106 8.31 -0.98 3.13
CA GLU A 106 9.62 -0.88 2.51
C GLU A 106 10.21 0.53 2.49
N HIS A 107 9.38 1.55 2.69
CA HIS A 107 9.78 2.96 2.66
C HIS A 107 9.95 3.58 4.06
N VAL A 108 9.32 3.01 5.09
CA VAL A 108 9.42 3.58 6.45
C VAL A 108 10.81 3.37 7.04
N PRO A 109 11.37 4.36 7.75
CA PRO A 109 12.69 4.25 8.36
C PRO A 109 12.74 3.14 9.43
N ASP A 110 11.73 3.07 10.29
CA ASP A 110 11.62 2.12 11.40
C ASP A 110 10.39 1.22 11.23
N GLU A 111 10.64 -0.02 10.83
CA GLU A 111 9.59 -1.01 10.62
C GLU A 111 8.97 -1.53 11.93
N GLN A 112 9.70 -1.47 13.04
CA GLN A 112 9.18 -1.81 14.36
C GLN A 112 8.20 -0.74 14.84
N ALA A 113 8.55 0.54 14.70
CA ALA A 113 7.65 1.64 15.02
C ALA A 113 6.38 1.60 14.16
N TYR A 114 6.52 1.31 12.86
CA TYR A 114 5.39 1.14 11.95
C TYR A 114 4.43 0.01 12.38
N LEU A 115 4.95 -1.17 12.71
CA LEU A 115 4.14 -2.29 13.18
C LEU A 115 3.52 -2.02 14.55
N ALA A 116 4.25 -1.36 15.45
CA ALA A 116 3.74 -0.92 16.75
C ALA A 116 2.59 0.08 16.59
N GLU A 117 2.70 1.00 15.63
CA GLU A 117 1.65 1.98 15.34
C GLU A 117 0.39 1.32 14.77
N ILE A 118 0.52 0.38 13.84
CA ILE A 118 -0.60 -0.47 13.36
C ILE A 118 -1.27 -1.15 14.56
N ARG A 119 -0.48 -1.76 15.44
CA ARG A 119 -1.02 -2.41 16.65
C ARG A 119 -1.70 -1.41 17.57
N ARG A 120 -1.15 -0.21 17.75
CA ARG A 120 -1.70 0.83 18.63
C ARG A 120 -3.09 1.27 18.19
N VAL A 121 -3.28 1.56 16.91
CA VAL A 121 -4.55 2.10 16.38
C VAL A 121 -5.64 1.05 16.26
N LEU A 122 -5.29 -0.23 16.01
CA LEU A 122 -6.25 -1.33 15.97
C LEU A 122 -6.89 -1.56 17.34
N ARG A 123 -8.20 -1.80 17.38
CA ARG A 123 -8.88 -2.34 18.57
C ARG A 123 -8.50 -3.81 18.80
N PRO A 124 -8.72 -4.38 19.99
CA PRO A 124 -8.61 -5.83 20.19
C PRO A 124 -9.48 -6.60 19.18
N GLY A 125 -8.88 -7.58 18.48
CA GLY A 125 -9.50 -8.33 17.39
C GLY A 125 -9.64 -7.55 16.07
N GLY A 126 -9.14 -6.31 15.98
CA GLY A 126 -9.01 -5.57 14.73
C GLY A 126 -7.90 -6.15 13.85
N ARG A 127 -8.02 -5.96 12.53
CA ARG A 127 -7.10 -6.55 11.55
C ARG A 127 -6.40 -5.52 10.70
N ALA A 128 -5.14 -5.82 10.34
CA ALA A 128 -4.44 -5.06 9.31
C ALA A 128 -4.16 -5.93 8.09
N TYR A 129 -4.32 -5.34 6.91
CA TYR A 129 -3.81 -5.86 5.65
C TYR A 129 -2.63 -5.00 5.22
N VAL A 130 -1.47 -5.63 5.10
CA VAL A 130 -0.23 -4.97 4.72
C VAL A 130 0.36 -5.65 3.51
N THR A 131 0.83 -4.88 2.53
CA THR A 131 1.66 -5.44 1.46
C THR A 131 3.01 -4.79 1.41
N THR A 132 4.03 -5.58 1.07
CA THR A 132 5.39 -5.11 0.88
C THR A 132 6.12 -5.95 -0.17
N VAL A 133 7.35 -5.58 -0.49
CA VAL A 133 8.17 -6.29 -1.49
C VAL A 133 8.95 -7.42 -0.86
N PHE A 134 8.85 -8.58 -1.49
CA PHE A 134 9.72 -9.73 -1.22
C PHE A 134 10.50 -10.10 -2.48
N LYS A 135 11.80 -10.35 -2.34
CA LYS A 135 12.65 -10.79 -3.45
C LYS A 135 13.44 -12.04 -3.11
N LYS A 136 13.63 -12.90 -4.10
CA LYS A 136 14.55 -14.03 -4.04
C LYS A 136 16.00 -13.55 -4.21
N GLN A 137 16.98 -14.30 -3.73
CA GLN A 137 18.40 -13.96 -3.88
C GLN A 137 18.84 -13.80 -5.36
N TRP A 138 18.21 -14.57 -6.26
CA TRP A 138 18.46 -14.52 -7.72
C TRP A 138 17.55 -13.51 -8.45
N ALA A 139 16.79 -12.67 -7.73
CA ALA A 139 15.87 -11.71 -8.33
C ALA A 139 16.61 -10.71 -9.22
N TRP A 140 15.99 -10.42 -10.38
CA TRP A 140 16.55 -9.48 -11.33
C TRP A 140 15.55 -8.40 -11.71
N TYR A 141 16.03 -7.15 -11.70
CA TYR A 141 15.31 -6.01 -12.24
C TYR A 141 16.31 -5.00 -12.80
N PHE A 142 15.88 -4.18 -13.75
CA PHE A 142 16.76 -3.25 -14.45
C PHE A 142 17.21 -2.07 -13.60
N ARG A 143 16.49 -1.72 -12.53
CA ARG A 143 16.90 -0.71 -11.56
C ARG A 143 17.93 -1.30 -10.60
N LYS A 144 18.94 -0.50 -10.29
CA LYS A 144 20.03 -0.90 -9.39
C LYS A 144 20.24 0.13 -8.29
N ARG A 145 20.53 -0.35 -7.08
CA ARG A 145 21.03 0.42 -5.95
C ARG A 145 22.23 -0.32 -5.35
N ALA A 146 23.40 0.35 -5.27
CA ALA A 146 24.65 -0.25 -4.82
C ALA A 146 25.03 -1.58 -5.53
N GLY A 147 24.68 -1.69 -6.84
CA GLY A 147 24.96 -2.89 -7.64
C GLY A 147 23.90 -3.99 -7.58
N GLU A 148 23.01 -3.96 -6.62
CA GLU A 148 21.92 -4.93 -6.47
C GLU A 148 20.64 -4.51 -7.21
N SER A 149 19.88 -5.50 -7.69
CA SER A 149 18.55 -5.26 -8.25
C SER A 149 17.60 -4.78 -7.17
N VAL A 150 16.89 -3.68 -7.44
CA VAL A 150 15.83 -3.15 -6.58
C VAL A 150 14.59 -2.82 -7.42
N LEU A 151 13.40 -3.06 -6.86
CA LEU A 151 12.15 -2.74 -7.53
C LEU A 151 11.98 -1.23 -7.67
N ASP A 152 12.29 -0.51 -6.60
CA ASP A 152 12.34 0.95 -6.57
C ASP A 152 13.57 1.46 -5.82
N THR A 153 14.17 2.56 -6.30
CA THR A 153 15.35 3.15 -5.67
C THR A 153 15.04 3.85 -4.34
N SER A 154 13.79 4.18 -4.08
CA SER A 154 13.32 4.75 -2.82
C SER A 154 13.07 3.72 -1.72
N HIS A 155 13.07 2.41 -2.05
CA HIS A 155 12.96 1.36 -1.03
C HIS A 155 14.16 1.41 -0.09
N LEU A 156 13.91 1.52 1.19
CA LEU A 156 14.95 1.39 2.23
C LEU A 156 15.34 -0.07 2.40
N ARG A 157 14.38 -0.99 2.18
CA ARG A 157 14.57 -2.44 2.25
C ARG A 157 13.67 -3.20 1.28
N GLU A 158 14.07 -4.41 0.96
CA GLU A 158 13.26 -5.40 0.27
C GLU A 158 13.49 -6.74 0.95
N TYR A 159 12.44 -7.38 1.44
CA TYR A 159 12.56 -8.59 2.26
C TYR A 159 13.02 -9.79 1.43
N THR A 160 13.89 -10.61 2.01
CA THR A 160 14.46 -11.80 1.34
C THR A 160 14.30 -13.08 2.16
N ASP A 161 14.01 -12.95 3.47
CA ASP A 161 13.82 -14.04 4.41
C ASP A 161 12.43 -13.96 5.07
N LEU A 162 11.60 -14.98 4.83
CA LEU A 162 10.27 -15.07 5.40
C LEU A 162 10.27 -15.40 6.89
N GLY A 163 11.30 -16.10 7.38
CA GLY A 163 11.45 -16.42 8.81
C GLY A 163 11.69 -15.13 9.60
N ALA A 164 12.72 -14.38 9.21
CA ALA A 164 13.03 -13.09 9.83
C ALA A 164 11.86 -12.09 9.70
N PHE A 165 11.15 -12.09 8.56
CA PHE A 165 9.96 -11.24 8.39
C PHE A 165 8.84 -11.63 9.36
N ARG A 166 8.58 -12.94 9.58
CA ARG A 166 7.58 -13.41 10.55
C ARG A 166 7.96 -13.03 11.99
N GLU A 167 9.23 -13.18 12.35
CA GLU A 167 9.73 -12.76 13.67
C GLU A 167 9.57 -11.27 13.89
N LEU A 168 9.90 -10.44 12.89
CA LEU A 168 9.70 -9.00 12.92
C LEU A 168 8.23 -8.65 13.23
N VAL A 169 7.29 -9.27 12.51
CA VAL A 169 5.85 -9.01 12.70
C VAL A 169 5.38 -9.49 14.08
N THR A 170 5.75 -10.70 14.49
CA THR A 170 5.26 -11.26 15.75
C THR A 170 5.88 -10.61 16.97
N SER A 171 7.13 -10.11 16.89
CA SER A 171 7.78 -9.36 17.96
C SER A 171 7.09 -8.03 18.28
N SER A 172 6.34 -7.46 17.32
CA SER A 172 5.51 -6.27 17.56
C SER A 172 4.23 -6.56 18.37
N GLY A 173 3.96 -7.85 18.69
CA GLY A 173 2.75 -8.30 19.39
C GLY A 173 1.51 -8.42 18.48
N LEU A 174 1.70 -8.45 17.16
CA LEU A 174 0.67 -8.76 16.19
C LEU A 174 0.66 -10.27 15.87
N ARG A 175 -0.51 -10.84 15.71
CA ARG A 175 -0.69 -12.25 15.34
C ARG A 175 -0.89 -12.37 13.83
N ILE A 176 -0.04 -13.13 13.15
CA ILE A 176 -0.19 -13.40 11.71
C ILE A 176 -1.40 -14.31 11.47
N VAL A 177 -2.39 -13.83 10.71
CA VAL A 177 -3.58 -14.57 10.29
C VAL A 177 -3.35 -15.21 8.93
N ALA A 178 -2.74 -14.49 8.00
CA ALA A 178 -2.39 -15.00 6.67
C ALA A 178 -1.12 -14.31 6.16
N LEU A 179 -0.35 -15.04 5.36
CA LEU A 179 0.83 -14.53 4.66
C LEU A 179 0.93 -15.22 3.31
N GLU A 180 0.73 -14.46 2.23
CA GLU A 180 0.72 -14.95 0.86
C GLU A 180 1.76 -14.22 0.01
N GLN A 181 2.35 -14.94 -0.95
CA GLN A 181 3.24 -14.36 -1.96
C GLN A 181 2.51 -14.33 -3.30
N ARG A 182 2.47 -13.17 -3.94
CA ARG A 182 1.93 -13.01 -5.28
C ARG A 182 2.97 -12.45 -6.22
N LEU A 183 3.03 -12.96 -7.43
CA LEU A 183 3.94 -12.45 -8.45
C LEU A 183 3.72 -10.95 -8.66
N LEU A 184 4.80 -10.20 -8.67
CA LEU A 184 4.77 -8.82 -9.14
C LEU A 184 4.87 -8.80 -10.67
N TRP A 185 4.03 -7.97 -11.27
CA TRP A 185 3.90 -7.86 -12.73
C TRP A 185 4.36 -6.48 -13.20
N PHE A 186 5.19 -6.47 -14.22
CA PHE A 186 5.67 -5.26 -14.86
C PHE A 186 4.91 -5.02 -16.16
N PRO A 187 4.26 -3.84 -16.35
CA PRO A 187 3.67 -3.46 -17.62
C PRO A 187 4.78 -3.18 -18.64
N VAL A 188 4.87 -4.00 -19.68
CA VAL A 188 6.00 -3.98 -20.64
C VAL A 188 6.15 -2.64 -21.34
N LEU A 189 5.06 -1.90 -21.50
CA LEU A 189 5.07 -0.61 -22.20
C LEU A 189 5.32 0.59 -21.28
N ASP A 190 5.40 0.42 -19.96
CA ASP A 190 5.66 1.52 -19.03
C ASP A 190 6.93 2.34 -19.36
N PRO A 191 8.10 1.75 -19.70
CA PRO A 191 9.27 2.53 -20.05
C PRO A 191 9.07 3.43 -21.26
N LEU A 192 8.27 2.99 -22.24
CA LEU A 192 7.92 3.80 -23.41
C LEU A 192 6.91 4.89 -23.03
N LEU A 193 5.93 4.56 -22.21
CA LEU A 193 4.91 5.50 -21.74
C LEU A 193 5.51 6.60 -20.88
N PHE A 194 6.52 6.32 -20.06
CA PHE A 194 7.26 7.34 -19.31
C PHE A 194 8.02 8.33 -20.21
N ARG A 195 8.51 7.90 -21.36
CA ARG A 195 9.19 8.78 -22.33
C ARG A 195 8.21 9.70 -23.10
N VAL A 196 6.98 9.25 -23.28
CA VAL A 196 5.94 9.95 -24.09
C VAL A 196 4.89 10.62 -23.19
N GLY A 197 5.01 10.43 -21.87
CA GLY A 197 3.95 10.57 -20.85
C GLY A 197 3.25 11.91 -20.73
N GLY A 198 3.89 13.02 -21.07
CA GLY A 198 3.23 14.33 -20.93
C GLY A 198 2.01 14.53 -21.87
N ARG A 199 1.96 13.84 -23.02
CA ARG A 199 0.86 13.95 -23.99
C ARG A 199 -0.24 12.89 -23.84
N LEU A 200 0.06 11.74 -23.23
CA LEU A 200 -0.89 10.65 -23.00
C LEU A 200 -1.60 10.70 -21.64
N ALA A 201 -1.09 11.47 -20.69
CA ALA A 201 -1.69 11.64 -19.37
C ALA A 201 -3.16 12.16 -19.43
N SER A 202 -3.52 12.84 -20.52
CA SER A 202 -4.90 13.30 -20.79
C SER A 202 -5.89 12.18 -21.17
N HIS A 203 -5.41 10.93 -21.42
CA HIS A 203 -6.27 9.83 -21.87
C HIS A 203 -6.14 8.58 -20.98
N PRO A 204 -6.71 8.58 -19.75
CA PRO A 204 -6.53 7.49 -18.77
C PRO A 204 -7.04 6.12 -19.27
N ARG A 205 -8.05 6.08 -20.16
CA ARG A 205 -8.56 4.82 -20.74
C ARG A 205 -7.58 4.19 -21.74
N ALA A 206 -6.91 5.01 -22.57
CA ALA A 206 -5.89 4.54 -23.49
C ALA A 206 -4.65 4.02 -22.76
N LEU A 207 -4.23 4.70 -21.68
CA LEU A 207 -3.13 4.25 -20.82
C LEU A 207 -3.45 2.90 -20.15
N ARG A 208 -4.70 2.69 -19.69
CA ARG A 208 -5.12 1.39 -19.14
C ARG A 208 -5.00 0.28 -20.18
N ALA A 209 -5.47 0.51 -21.42
CA ALA A 209 -5.40 -0.48 -22.49
C ALA A 209 -3.95 -0.86 -22.84
N LEU A 210 -3.04 0.11 -22.86
CA LEU A 210 -1.62 -0.13 -23.13
C LEU A 210 -0.89 -0.88 -21.99
N ARG A 211 -1.41 -0.86 -20.76
CA ARG A 211 -0.87 -1.57 -19.59
C ARG A 211 -1.40 -3.01 -19.43
N ILE A 212 -2.17 -3.52 -20.38
CA ILE A 212 -2.68 -4.90 -20.34
C ILE A 212 -1.56 -5.92 -20.49
N ALA A 213 -0.57 -5.65 -21.35
CA ALA A 213 0.58 -6.53 -21.53
C ALA A 213 1.53 -6.42 -20.32
N LYS A 214 1.48 -7.43 -19.43
CA LYS A 214 2.31 -7.53 -18.24
C LYS A 214 3.14 -8.79 -18.27
N VAL A 215 4.37 -8.72 -17.75
CA VAL A 215 5.25 -9.87 -17.51
C VAL A 215 5.60 -9.95 -16.04
N PRO A 216 5.75 -11.15 -15.47
CA PRO A 216 6.20 -11.27 -14.09
C PRO A 216 7.63 -10.75 -13.95
N ILE A 217 7.91 -10.03 -12.87
CA ILE A 217 9.26 -9.59 -12.56
C ILE A 217 10.03 -10.76 -11.96
N PRO A 218 11.14 -11.22 -12.57
CA PRO A 218 11.85 -12.41 -12.13
C PRO A 218 12.30 -12.31 -10.66
N GLY A 219 11.82 -13.24 -9.82
CA GLY A 219 12.19 -13.34 -8.42
C GLY A 219 11.55 -12.31 -7.47
N TYR A 220 10.68 -11.42 -7.96
CA TYR A 220 9.98 -10.44 -7.14
C TYR A 220 8.53 -10.82 -6.89
N TYR A 221 8.09 -10.57 -5.65
CA TYR A 221 6.74 -10.87 -5.17
C TYR A 221 6.20 -9.71 -4.34
N SER A 222 4.90 -9.48 -4.43
CA SER A 222 4.16 -8.80 -3.38
C SER A 222 3.94 -9.78 -2.24
N LEU A 223 4.37 -9.43 -1.05
CA LEU A 223 4.08 -10.17 0.16
C LEU A 223 2.82 -9.57 0.77
N GLU A 224 1.73 -10.34 0.75
CA GLU A 224 0.44 -9.94 1.32
C GLU A 224 0.31 -10.53 2.72
N LEU A 225 0.20 -9.68 3.73
CA LEU A 225 0.13 -10.02 5.14
C LEU A 225 -1.22 -9.60 5.73
N VAL A 226 -1.85 -10.48 6.47
CA VAL A 226 -2.97 -10.15 7.35
C VAL A 226 -2.55 -10.43 8.79
N VAL A 227 -2.65 -9.43 9.64
CA VAL A 227 -2.39 -9.54 11.07
C VAL A 227 -3.62 -9.14 11.88
N GLU A 228 -3.67 -9.60 13.12
CA GLU A 228 -4.72 -9.28 14.10
C GLU A 228 -4.06 -8.84 15.41
N ARG A 229 -4.64 -7.81 16.04
CA ARG A 229 -4.25 -7.35 17.37
C ARG A 229 -4.79 -8.26 18.47
#